data_cc3197a42d80a246f1f4886f98670b1c
#
_entry.id   cc3197a42d80a246f1f4886f98670b1c
#
_cell.length_a   1.000
_cell.length_b   1.000
_cell.length_c   1.000
_cell.angle_alpha   90.00
_cell.angle_beta   90.00
_cell.angle_gamma   90.00
#
_symmetry.space_group_name_H-M   'P 1'
#
loop_
_entity.id
_entity.type
_entity.pdbx_description
1 polymer ?
#
loop_
_entity_poly.entity_id
_entity_poly.type
_entity_poly.pdbx_seq_one_letter_code
_entity_poly.pdbx_strand_id
1 'polypeptide(L)'
;MTISIPKIALISAILLTILFTTILQAEDSMLTKKPYFTYRIETKGALYESKINGILLEEDFEGNTLNFEQPVNQYMRTGTNRIGFQISTHTPEDFDNAKITVSLYVNQDGASESQKKLISQVTFKANDFAVEKSPIQAIQASMAAVRLDSTDDFLANDKGDVIVHEPQIMRSRIRPHAFYIYQDIELKTPFPEWGFFNADELDFPDLEDDYFNAPDEYNNKIIAPLYKEHEKLFSVLKTKDFDKILPLFAERNSEYDIALYYPEGTYDKMLEKALQGDFDDDNSVLKIDEFEYAQPTISDDKKLAKLGASAMIKFENEEHSLFSKYPLWFYKKDGKWIISR
;
A
#
# COMPACT_ATOMS: atom_id res chain seq x y z
N MET A 1 27.82 25.65 60.40
CA MET A 1 27.73 26.33 59.10
C MET A 1 26.63 25.66 58.31
N THR A 2 25.45 26.20 58.34
CA THR A 2 24.24 25.59 57.77
C THR A 2 24.04 26.19 56.37
N ILE A 3 24.19 25.38 55.32
CA ILE A 3 24.00 25.81 53.94
C ILE A 3 22.49 25.82 53.66
N SER A 4 21.92 27.02 53.52
CA SER A 4 20.51 27.20 53.09
C SER A 4 20.45 27.06 51.56
N ILE A 5 19.81 26.01 51.08
CA ILE A 5 19.49 25.83 49.65
C ILE A 5 18.34 26.77 49.31
N PRO A 6 18.43 27.63 48.32
CA PRO A 6 17.36 28.56 47.97
C PRO A 6 16.12 27.81 47.47
N LYS A 7 14.98 28.11 48.07
CA LYS A 7 13.65 27.49 47.73
C LYS A 7 13.26 27.57 46.23
N ILE A 8 13.85 28.47 45.48
CA ILE A 8 13.62 28.66 44.04
C ILE A 8 14.19 27.51 43.23
N ALA A 9 15.36 26.94 43.61
CA ALA A 9 15.96 25.79 42.88
C ALA A 9 15.13 24.51 43.06
N LEU A 10 14.45 24.34 44.16
CA LEU A 10 13.61 23.17 44.44
C LEU A 10 12.32 23.18 43.59
N ILE A 11 11.72 24.37 43.41
CA ILE A 11 10.48 24.52 42.60
C ILE A 11 10.77 24.28 41.12
N SER A 12 11.89 24.76 40.59
CA SER A 12 12.29 24.53 39.21
C SER A 12 12.58 23.04 38.92
N ALA A 13 13.19 22.32 39.85
CA ALA A 13 13.41 20.89 39.72
C ALA A 13 12.13 20.06 39.69
N ILE A 14 11.15 20.43 40.56
CA ILE A 14 9.85 19.75 40.61
C ILE A 14 9.04 20.03 39.34
N LEU A 15 9.05 21.26 38.80
CA LEU A 15 8.35 21.58 37.55
C LEU A 15 8.97 20.85 36.34
N LEU A 16 10.29 20.71 36.30
CA LEU A 16 10.97 19.98 35.23
C LEU A 16 10.65 18.48 35.27
N THR A 17 10.55 17.90 36.51
CA THR A 17 10.22 16.48 36.66
C THR A 17 8.76 16.20 36.29
N ILE A 18 7.83 17.11 36.59
CA ILE A 18 6.43 16.98 36.18
C ILE A 18 6.27 17.11 34.65
N LEU A 19 7.02 18.01 34.03
CA LEU A 19 7.01 18.15 32.55
C LEU A 19 7.56 16.90 31.87
N PHE A 20 8.65 16.30 32.38
CA PHE A 20 9.21 15.06 31.84
C PHE A 20 8.26 13.85 32.03
N THR A 21 7.58 13.75 33.18
CA THR A 21 6.63 12.65 33.42
C THR A 21 5.38 12.79 32.55
N THR A 22 4.92 14.01 32.25
CA THR A 22 3.77 14.21 31.35
C THR A 22 4.12 13.95 29.88
N ILE A 23 5.34 14.24 29.45
CA ILE A 23 5.81 13.89 28.09
C ILE A 23 5.94 12.38 27.95
N LEU A 24 6.54 11.68 28.92
CA LEU A 24 6.65 10.22 28.94
C LEU A 24 5.28 9.52 29.01
N GLN A 25 4.33 10.06 29.77
CA GLN A 25 2.97 9.51 29.80
C GLN A 25 2.18 9.78 28.51
N ALA A 26 2.46 10.87 27.81
CA ALA A 26 1.85 11.15 26.51
C ALA A 26 2.39 10.22 25.42
N GLU A 27 3.70 9.91 25.41
CA GLU A 27 4.29 8.92 24.49
C GLU A 27 3.79 7.50 24.80
N ASP A 28 3.72 7.07 26.08
CA ASP A 28 3.18 5.76 26.44
C ASP A 28 1.68 5.64 26.12
N SER A 29 0.90 6.72 26.21
CA SER A 29 -0.52 6.67 25.83
C SER A 29 -0.75 6.60 24.33
N MET A 30 0.17 7.10 23.49
CA MET A 30 0.12 6.92 22.04
C MET A 30 0.49 5.49 21.60
N LEU A 31 1.35 4.80 22.33
CA LEU A 31 1.78 3.43 22.06
C LEU A 31 0.76 2.35 22.48
N THR A 32 -0.25 2.69 23.27
CA THR A 32 -1.26 1.71 23.74
C THR A 32 -2.32 1.37 22.69
N LYS A 33 -2.44 2.16 21.61
CA LYS A 33 -3.44 1.98 20.56
C LYS A 33 -2.71 1.64 19.24
N LYS A 34 -2.80 0.39 18.87
CA LYS A 34 -2.12 -0.16 17.69
C LYS A 34 -3.14 -0.67 16.68
N PRO A 35 -3.80 0.20 15.89
CA PRO A 35 -4.75 -0.24 14.89
C PRO A 35 -4.04 -1.07 13.82
N TYR A 36 -4.58 -2.24 13.54
CA TYR A 36 -4.09 -3.15 12.52
C TYR A 36 -5.12 -3.23 11.41
N PHE A 37 -4.84 -2.57 10.30
CA PHE A 37 -5.72 -2.54 9.13
C PHE A 37 -5.42 -3.71 8.23
N THR A 38 -6.48 -4.36 7.75
CA THR A 38 -6.39 -5.40 6.75
C THR A 38 -7.35 -5.11 5.58
N TYR A 39 -6.88 -5.42 4.38
CA TYR A 39 -7.64 -5.29 3.16
C TYR A 39 -7.94 -6.67 2.61
N ARG A 40 -9.22 -6.95 2.42
CA ARG A 40 -9.70 -8.24 1.93
C ARG A 40 -10.31 -8.07 0.55
N ILE A 41 -9.95 -9.00 -0.35
CA ILE A 41 -10.48 -9.10 -1.70
C ILE A 41 -11.17 -10.44 -1.86
N GLU A 42 -12.40 -10.41 -2.36
CA GLU A 42 -13.16 -11.57 -2.76
C GLU A 42 -13.64 -11.38 -4.20
N THR A 43 -13.21 -12.26 -5.11
CA THR A 43 -13.54 -12.16 -6.54
C THR A 43 -14.07 -13.45 -7.09
N LYS A 44 -14.82 -13.33 -8.20
CA LYS A 44 -15.25 -14.44 -9.03
C LYS A 44 -15.54 -13.92 -10.43
N GLY A 45 -14.83 -14.44 -11.43
CA GLY A 45 -15.08 -14.11 -12.83
C GLY A 45 -14.86 -12.63 -13.19
N ALA A 46 -14.12 -11.87 -12.37
CA ALA A 46 -13.86 -10.45 -12.59
C ALA A 46 -12.42 -10.24 -13.07
N LEU A 47 -12.25 -9.42 -14.10
CA LEU A 47 -10.96 -8.87 -14.50
C LEU A 47 -10.79 -7.55 -13.75
N TYR A 48 -9.77 -7.42 -12.91
CA TYR A 48 -9.69 -6.28 -12.01
C TYR A 48 -8.26 -5.86 -11.64
N GLU A 49 -8.17 -4.62 -11.19
CA GLU A 49 -7.05 -4.05 -10.43
C GLU A 49 -7.59 -3.50 -9.12
N SER A 50 -7.08 -3.97 -7.99
CA SER A 50 -7.50 -3.51 -6.67
C SER A 50 -6.48 -2.56 -6.09
N LYS A 51 -6.95 -1.44 -5.53
CA LYS A 51 -6.10 -0.33 -5.09
C LYS A 51 -6.45 0.19 -3.70
N ILE A 52 -5.42 0.65 -3.00
CA ILE A 52 -5.54 1.46 -1.79
C ILE A 52 -4.72 2.74 -1.96
N ASN A 53 -5.33 3.89 -1.73
CA ASN A 53 -4.71 5.20 -1.93
C ASN A 53 -4.07 5.36 -3.32
N GLY A 54 -4.71 4.75 -4.35
CA GLY A 54 -4.22 4.76 -5.72
C GLY A 54 -3.07 3.78 -6.01
N ILE A 55 -2.61 3.02 -5.02
CA ILE A 55 -1.53 2.05 -5.16
C ILE A 55 -2.12 0.69 -5.48
N LEU A 56 -1.66 0.05 -6.56
CA LEU A 56 -2.07 -1.29 -6.94
C LEU A 56 -1.62 -2.31 -5.89
N LEU A 57 -2.58 -3.04 -5.33
CA LEU A 57 -2.34 -4.12 -4.38
C LEU A 57 -2.38 -5.49 -5.02
N GLU A 58 -3.35 -5.69 -5.92
CA GLU A 58 -3.60 -6.98 -6.56
C GLU A 58 -4.31 -6.77 -7.90
N GLU A 59 -4.02 -7.62 -8.87
CA GLU A 59 -4.63 -7.61 -10.19
C GLU A 59 -4.88 -9.03 -10.69
N ASP A 60 -5.96 -9.21 -11.44
CA ASP A 60 -6.28 -10.46 -12.14
C ASP A 60 -6.95 -10.14 -13.48
N PHE A 61 -6.35 -10.61 -14.55
CA PHE A 61 -6.86 -10.48 -15.92
C PHE A 61 -7.31 -11.82 -16.52
N GLU A 62 -7.44 -12.86 -15.68
CA GLU A 62 -7.88 -14.19 -16.08
C GLU A 62 -9.29 -14.52 -15.55
N GLY A 63 -9.81 -13.72 -14.62
CA GLY A 63 -11.13 -13.93 -14.02
C GLY A 63 -11.16 -15.06 -12.98
N ASN A 64 -10.08 -15.25 -12.26
CA ASN A 64 -9.97 -16.26 -11.23
C ASN A 64 -10.89 -15.99 -10.04
N THR A 65 -11.20 -17.04 -9.30
CA THR A 65 -11.84 -16.91 -7.99
C THR A 65 -10.76 -16.76 -6.93
N LEU A 66 -10.77 -15.64 -6.25
CA LEU A 66 -9.79 -15.30 -5.21
C LEU A 66 -10.51 -14.86 -3.94
N ASN A 67 -9.97 -15.25 -2.80
CA ASN A 67 -10.36 -14.76 -1.48
C ASN A 67 -9.11 -14.71 -0.62
N PHE A 68 -8.56 -13.52 -0.43
CA PHE A 68 -7.40 -13.33 0.43
C PHE A 68 -7.49 -12.01 1.19
N GLU A 69 -6.67 -11.92 2.22
CA GLU A 69 -6.57 -10.74 3.07
C GLU A 69 -5.11 -10.46 3.39
N GLN A 70 -4.75 -9.17 3.39
CA GLN A 70 -3.39 -8.73 3.68
C GLN A 70 -3.37 -7.48 4.57
N PRO A 71 -2.30 -7.29 5.38
CA PRO A 71 -2.07 -6.06 6.11
C PRO A 71 -1.87 -4.87 5.17
N VAL A 72 -2.39 -3.70 5.58
CA VAL A 72 -2.28 -2.47 4.78
C VAL A 72 -1.87 -1.23 5.58
N ASN A 73 -1.43 -1.41 6.82
CA ASN A 73 -0.97 -0.31 7.67
C ASN A 73 0.03 0.61 6.96
N GLN A 74 0.95 0.04 6.20
CA GLN A 74 1.99 0.74 5.45
C GLN A 74 1.46 1.62 4.31
N TYR A 75 0.17 1.53 4.00
CA TYR A 75 -0.50 2.35 3.00
C TYR A 75 -1.48 3.36 3.62
N MET A 76 -1.77 3.22 4.92
CA MET A 76 -2.75 4.07 5.62
C MET A 76 -2.12 5.37 6.10
N ARG A 77 -2.93 6.44 6.11
CA ARG A 77 -2.55 7.76 6.65
C ARG A 77 -3.67 8.39 7.46
N THR A 78 -3.33 9.35 8.29
CA THR A 78 -4.32 10.25 8.89
C THR A 78 -4.94 11.13 7.82
N GLY A 79 -6.27 11.28 7.83
CA GLY A 79 -7.06 11.98 6.82
C GLY A 79 -7.76 11.02 5.86
N THR A 80 -7.87 11.41 4.61
CA THR A 80 -8.58 10.63 3.59
C THR A 80 -7.74 9.45 3.11
N ASN A 81 -8.34 8.26 3.20
CA ASN A 81 -7.85 7.03 2.59
C ASN A 81 -8.88 6.55 1.56
N ARG A 82 -8.43 6.01 0.46
CA ARG A 82 -9.27 5.51 -0.63
C ARG A 82 -9.07 4.04 -0.82
N ILE A 83 -10.16 3.27 -0.80
CA ILE A 83 -10.15 1.87 -1.23
C ILE A 83 -10.99 1.71 -2.49
N GLY A 84 -10.63 0.80 -3.36
CA GLY A 84 -11.40 0.57 -4.57
C GLY A 84 -10.77 -0.45 -5.50
N PHE A 85 -11.42 -0.58 -6.64
CA PHE A 85 -10.96 -1.46 -7.71
C PHE A 85 -11.40 -0.92 -9.07
N GLN A 86 -10.56 -1.12 -10.05
CA GLN A 86 -10.95 -1.01 -11.45
C GLN A 86 -11.44 -2.39 -11.87
N ILE A 87 -12.61 -2.46 -12.47
CA ILE A 87 -13.10 -3.66 -13.14
C ILE A 87 -13.12 -3.41 -14.64
N SER A 88 -12.66 -4.38 -15.40
CA SER A 88 -12.60 -4.29 -16.86
C SER A 88 -13.16 -5.56 -17.49
N THR A 89 -13.48 -5.49 -18.77
CA THR A 89 -13.92 -6.63 -19.57
C THR A 89 -13.56 -6.40 -21.02
N HIS A 90 -13.38 -7.47 -21.75
CA HIS A 90 -13.17 -7.42 -23.21
C HIS A 90 -14.48 -7.26 -23.97
N THR A 91 -15.58 -7.83 -23.44
CA THR A 91 -16.91 -7.73 -23.99
C THR A 91 -17.93 -7.50 -22.89
N PRO A 92 -19.12 -6.89 -23.17
CA PRO A 92 -20.17 -6.72 -22.16
C PRO A 92 -20.64 -8.04 -21.53
N GLU A 93 -20.59 -9.13 -22.29
CA GLU A 93 -21.02 -10.46 -21.86
C GLU A 93 -20.08 -11.06 -20.80
N ASP A 94 -18.82 -10.65 -20.75
CA ASP A 94 -17.84 -11.12 -19.75
C ASP A 94 -18.19 -10.70 -18.33
N PHE A 95 -19.09 -9.73 -18.16
CA PHE A 95 -19.59 -9.34 -16.85
C PHE A 95 -20.66 -10.26 -16.26
N ASP A 96 -21.29 -11.13 -17.02
CA ASP A 96 -22.54 -11.83 -16.65
C ASP A 96 -22.48 -12.57 -15.31
N ASN A 97 -21.30 -12.94 -14.82
CA ASN A 97 -21.10 -13.60 -13.53
C ASN A 97 -20.04 -12.94 -12.65
N ALA A 98 -19.49 -11.81 -13.07
CA ALA A 98 -18.43 -11.15 -12.35
C ALA A 98 -18.92 -10.62 -11.00
N LYS A 99 -18.16 -10.91 -9.95
CA LYS A 99 -18.34 -10.34 -8.62
C LYS A 99 -16.97 -9.94 -8.08
N ILE A 100 -16.90 -8.75 -7.50
CA ILE A 100 -15.76 -8.33 -6.72
C ILE A 100 -16.25 -7.62 -5.46
N THR A 101 -15.66 -7.95 -4.32
CA THR A 101 -15.87 -7.29 -3.05
C THR A 101 -14.51 -6.92 -2.48
N VAL A 102 -14.32 -5.66 -2.15
CA VAL A 102 -13.18 -5.19 -1.37
C VAL A 102 -13.66 -4.69 -0.02
N SER A 103 -12.94 -5.02 1.02
CA SER A 103 -13.29 -4.67 2.39
C SER A 103 -12.07 -4.20 3.15
N LEU A 104 -12.22 -3.10 3.88
CA LEU A 104 -11.24 -2.62 4.83
C LEU A 104 -11.70 -2.96 6.23
N TYR A 105 -10.88 -3.67 6.96
CA TYR A 105 -11.11 -4.00 8.36
C TYR A 105 -10.07 -3.33 9.24
N VAL A 106 -10.39 -3.20 10.52
CA VAL A 106 -9.46 -2.84 11.57
C VAL A 106 -9.59 -3.78 12.75
N ASN A 107 -8.47 -4.06 13.38
CA ASN A 107 -8.36 -4.75 14.65
C ASN A 107 -7.32 -4.05 15.53
N GLN A 108 -7.24 -4.38 16.80
CA GLN A 108 -6.10 -4.04 17.65
C GLN A 108 -4.98 -5.04 17.36
N ASP A 109 -3.73 -4.57 17.23
CA ASP A 109 -2.57 -5.45 17.09
C ASP A 109 -2.54 -6.52 18.18
N GLY A 110 -2.37 -7.79 17.79
CA GLY A 110 -2.41 -8.93 18.70
C GLY A 110 -3.80 -9.35 19.19
N ALA A 111 -4.87 -8.69 18.79
CA ALA A 111 -6.24 -9.09 19.14
C ALA A 111 -6.73 -10.27 18.30
N SER A 112 -7.77 -10.96 18.80
CA SER A 112 -8.36 -12.09 18.06
C SER A 112 -9.14 -11.63 16.83
N GLU A 113 -9.26 -12.50 15.83
CA GLU A 113 -10.07 -12.25 14.63
C GLU A 113 -11.54 -11.89 14.92
N SER A 114 -12.09 -12.41 16.02
CA SER A 114 -13.48 -12.10 16.43
C SER A 114 -13.70 -10.65 16.85
N GLN A 115 -12.62 -9.90 17.09
CA GLN A 115 -12.65 -8.48 17.47
C GLN A 115 -12.50 -7.55 16.29
N LYS A 116 -12.23 -8.11 15.13
CA LYS A 116 -12.08 -7.40 13.87
C LYS A 116 -13.35 -6.68 13.46
N LYS A 117 -13.24 -5.42 13.09
CA LYS A 117 -14.36 -4.57 12.71
C LYS A 117 -14.27 -4.19 11.24
N LEU A 118 -15.37 -4.28 10.53
CA LEU A 118 -15.49 -3.80 9.17
C LEU A 118 -15.60 -2.26 9.19
N ILE A 119 -14.70 -1.57 8.50
CA ILE A 119 -14.76 -0.11 8.31
C ILE A 119 -15.57 0.21 7.06
N SER A 120 -15.23 -0.43 5.95
CA SER A 120 -15.82 -0.15 4.65
C SER A 120 -15.84 -1.41 3.80
N GLN A 121 -16.88 -1.53 2.98
CA GLN A 121 -17.01 -2.60 2.00
C GLN A 121 -17.65 -2.06 0.74
N VAL A 122 -17.03 -2.35 -0.40
CA VAL A 122 -17.55 -2.02 -1.72
C VAL A 122 -17.68 -3.31 -2.52
N THR A 123 -18.87 -3.54 -3.06
CA THR A 123 -19.17 -4.74 -3.86
C THR A 123 -19.73 -4.35 -5.22
N PHE A 124 -19.23 -5.00 -6.26
CA PHE A 124 -19.80 -5.00 -7.59
C PHE A 124 -20.31 -6.41 -7.95
N LYS A 125 -21.50 -6.49 -8.55
CA LYS A 125 -22.08 -7.74 -9.07
C LYS A 125 -22.62 -7.49 -10.46
N ALA A 126 -22.16 -8.23 -11.42
CA ALA A 126 -22.54 -8.08 -12.82
C ALA A 126 -24.01 -8.42 -13.10
N ASN A 127 -24.60 -9.40 -12.39
CA ASN A 127 -26.01 -9.76 -12.57
C ASN A 127 -26.99 -8.61 -12.23
N ASP A 128 -26.51 -7.58 -11.52
CA ASP A 128 -27.26 -6.36 -11.28
C ASP A 128 -27.07 -5.36 -12.44
N PHE A 129 -26.23 -5.72 -13.41
CA PHE A 129 -25.86 -4.95 -14.60
C PHE A 129 -26.70 -5.42 -15.80
N ALA A 130 -28.02 -5.37 -15.70
CA ALA A 130 -28.83 -5.47 -16.91
C ALA A 130 -28.43 -4.32 -17.84
N VAL A 131 -28.26 -4.63 -19.12
CA VAL A 131 -27.71 -3.78 -20.20
C VAL A 131 -28.28 -2.34 -20.24
N GLU A 132 -29.37 -2.07 -19.53
CA GLU A 132 -30.07 -0.78 -19.43
C GLU A 132 -29.90 -0.05 -18.08
N LYS A 133 -29.27 -0.65 -17.06
CA LYS A 133 -29.09 -0.01 -15.74
C LYS A 133 -27.72 0.61 -15.61
N SER A 134 -27.71 1.85 -15.12
CA SER A 134 -26.45 2.56 -14.80
C SER A 134 -25.59 1.73 -13.84
N PRO A 135 -24.25 1.67 -14.03
CA PRO A 135 -23.33 1.06 -13.06
C PRO A 135 -23.55 1.51 -11.62
N ILE A 136 -23.97 2.78 -11.44
CA ILE A 136 -24.32 3.37 -10.14
C ILE A 136 -25.43 2.58 -9.44
N GLN A 137 -26.41 2.06 -10.15
CA GLN A 137 -27.52 1.31 -9.55
C GLN A 137 -27.12 -0.10 -9.09
N ALA A 138 -26.19 -0.74 -9.79
CA ALA A 138 -25.64 -2.04 -9.39
C ALA A 138 -24.81 -1.97 -8.09
N ILE A 139 -24.21 -0.80 -7.80
CA ILE A 139 -23.36 -0.59 -6.63
C ILE A 139 -24.15 -0.11 -5.42
N GLN A 140 -25.15 0.74 -5.60
CA GLN A 140 -25.98 1.29 -4.51
C GLN A 140 -26.76 0.22 -3.72
N ALA A 141 -27.03 -0.94 -4.33
CA ALA A 141 -27.78 -2.03 -3.69
C ALA A 141 -26.96 -2.84 -2.67
N SER A 142 -25.63 -2.64 -2.57
CA SER A 142 -24.76 -3.50 -1.78
C SER A 142 -23.90 -2.78 -0.72
N MET A 143 -24.22 -1.51 -0.42
CA MET A 143 -23.46 -0.72 0.55
C MET A 143 -23.98 -0.91 1.97
N ALA A 144 -23.15 -1.51 2.81
CA ALA A 144 -23.28 -1.36 4.25
C ALA A 144 -22.22 -0.35 4.71
N ALA A 145 -22.61 0.90 4.92
CA ALA A 145 -21.80 1.83 5.68
C ALA A 145 -21.81 1.33 7.13
N VAL A 146 -20.72 0.74 7.59
CA VAL A 146 -20.58 0.35 8.98
C VAL A 146 -20.10 1.57 9.74
N ARG A 147 -20.95 2.10 10.59
CA ARG A 147 -20.57 3.12 11.57
C ARG A 147 -19.80 2.43 12.69
N LEU A 148 -18.51 2.76 12.84
CA LEU A 148 -17.75 2.31 14.00
C LEU A 148 -18.35 2.93 15.26
N ASP A 149 -18.48 2.11 16.30
CA ASP A 149 -19.01 2.57 17.58
C ASP A 149 -18.06 3.61 18.19
N SER A 150 -18.59 4.63 18.84
CA SER A 150 -17.86 5.74 19.46
C SER A 150 -16.85 5.32 20.55
N THR A 151 -16.80 4.04 20.89
CA THR A 151 -15.82 3.45 21.82
C THR A 151 -14.44 3.20 21.21
N ASP A 152 -14.32 3.33 19.87
CA ASP A 152 -13.05 3.09 19.15
C ASP A 152 -12.26 4.40 18.95
N ASP A 153 -11.95 5.07 20.05
CA ASP A 153 -11.26 6.38 20.09
C ASP A 153 -9.97 6.47 19.26
N PHE A 154 -9.35 5.32 18.91
CA PHE A 154 -8.07 5.31 18.19
C PHE A 154 -8.21 5.50 16.68
N LEU A 155 -9.44 5.42 16.14
CA LEU A 155 -9.72 5.64 14.71
C LEU A 155 -10.43 6.96 14.42
N ALA A 156 -10.84 7.66 15.46
CA ALA A 156 -11.60 8.89 15.33
C ALA A 156 -10.78 9.98 14.61
N ASN A 157 -11.43 10.72 13.71
CA ASN A 157 -10.89 11.97 13.18
C ASN A 157 -10.86 13.04 14.30
N ASP A 158 -10.44 14.27 14.01
CA ASP A 158 -10.38 15.35 15.00
C ASP A 158 -11.73 15.70 15.63
N LYS A 159 -12.84 15.20 15.06
CA LYS A 159 -14.21 15.31 15.60
C LYS A 159 -14.68 14.06 16.35
N GLY A 160 -13.84 13.02 16.45
CA GLY A 160 -14.16 11.77 17.10
C GLY A 160 -14.89 10.74 16.22
N ASP A 161 -14.99 10.94 14.91
CA ASP A 161 -15.72 10.06 14.00
C ASP A 161 -14.83 9.48 12.89
N VAL A 162 -15.10 8.24 12.47
CA VAL A 162 -14.69 7.71 11.19
C VAL A 162 -15.78 8.04 10.19
N ILE A 163 -15.42 8.70 9.09
CA ILE A 163 -16.36 9.09 8.05
C ILE A 163 -16.12 8.20 6.83
N VAL A 164 -17.13 7.43 6.46
CA VAL A 164 -17.13 6.63 5.25
C VAL A 164 -18.04 7.33 4.25
N HIS A 165 -17.47 7.81 3.14
CA HIS A 165 -18.21 8.50 2.09
C HIS A 165 -18.96 7.52 1.21
N GLU A 166 -19.95 8.02 0.47
CA GLU A 166 -20.64 7.25 -0.55
C GLU A 166 -19.64 6.81 -1.64
N PRO A 167 -19.72 5.58 -2.16
CA PRO A 167 -18.85 5.14 -3.23
C PRO A 167 -19.05 5.97 -4.49
N GLN A 168 -17.95 6.13 -5.19
CA GLN A 168 -17.90 6.84 -6.45
C GLN A 168 -17.57 5.88 -7.57
N ILE A 169 -18.09 6.19 -8.76
CA ILE A 169 -17.76 5.45 -9.99
C ILE A 169 -17.18 6.42 -10.98
N MET A 170 -16.04 6.05 -11.52
CA MET A 170 -15.40 6.76 -12.60
C MET A 170 -15.25 5.80 -13.79
N ARG A 171 -15.76 6.21 -14.94
CA ARG A 171 -15.52 5.45 -16.18
C ARG A 171 -14.09 5.69 -16.63
N SER A 172 -13.43 4.63 -17.07
CA SER A 172 -12.20 4.80 -17.84
C SER A 172 -12.51 5.59 -19.11
N ARG A 173 -11.67 6.57 -19.41
CA ARG A 173 -11.80 7.35 -20.64
C ARG A 173 -11.29 6.59 -21.85
N ILE A 174 -10.48 5.56 -21.63
CA ILE A 174 -9.72 4.83 -22.62
C ILE A 174 -10.35 3.47 -22.88
N ARG A 175 -10.72 2.77 -21.82
CA ARG A 175 -11.33 1.44 -21.91
C ARG A 175 -12.85 1.58 -21.74
N PRO A 176 -13.67 1.53 -22.82
CA PRO A 176 -15.11 1.81 -22.75
C PRO A 176 -15.88 0.90 -21.81
N HIS A 177 -15.29 -0.26 -21.46
CA HIS A 177 -15.86 -1.28 -20.57
C HIS A 177 -15.11 -1.40 -19.24
N ALA A 178 -14.32 -0.40 -18.85
CA ALA A 178 -13.64 -0.37 -17.57
C ALA A 178 -14.21 0.73 -16.66
N PHE A 179 -14.39 0.39 -15.39
CA PHE A 179 -14.90 1.29 -14.36
C PHE A 179 -14.01 1.21 -13.14
N TYR A 180 -13.64 2.37 -12.62
CA TYR A 180 -13.02 2.48 -11.31
C TYR A 180 -14.09 2.80 -10.27
N ILE A 181 -14.25 1.92 -9.30
CA ILE A 181 -15.20 2.02 -8.21
C ILE A 181 -14.40 2.19 -6.93
N TYR A 182 -14.65 3.26 -6.19
CA TYR A 182 -13.88 3.57 -4.99
C TYR A 182 -14.73 4.19 -3.90
N GLN A 183 -14.24 4.11 -2.67
CA GLN A 183 -14.83 4.74 -1.51
C GLN A 183 -13.75 5.46 -0.71
N ASP A 184 -14.02 6.71 -0.35
CA ASP A 184 -13.16 7.52 0.48
C ASP A 184 -13.56 7.34 1.95
N ILE A 185 -12.54 7.24 2.81
CA ILE A 185 -12.67 7.02 4.24
C ILE A 185 -11.78 8.02 4.97
N GLU A 186 -12.37 8.88 5.79
CA GLU A 186 -11.61 9.77 6.66
C GLU A 186 -11.42 9.14 8.03
N LEU A 187 -10.18 8.99 8.44
CA LEU A 187 -9.83 8.42 9.73
C LEU A 187 -8.51 8.98 10.28
N LYS A 188 -8.25 8.74 11.55
CA LYS A 188 -7.00 9.10 12.21
C LYS A 188 -6.19 7.83 12.47
N THR A 189 -4.91 7.86 12.15
CA THR A 189 -3.97 6.77 12.42
C THR A 189 -2.82 7.25 13.30
N PRO A 190 -2.14 6.37 14.06
CA PRO A 190 -0.92 6.71 14.77
C PRO A 190 0.31 6.73 13.85
N PHE A 191 0.14 6.43 12.56
CA PHE A 191 1.24 6.33 11.61
C PHE A 191 1.78 7.70 11.25
N PRO A 192 3.10 7.81 11.01
CA PRO A 192 3.68 8.98 10.37
C PRO A 192 3.14 9.12 8.94
N GLU A 193 3.33 10.26 8.34
CA GLU A 193 3.13 10.39 6.91
C GLU A 193 4.28 9.67 6.20
N TRP A 194 3.95 8.59 5.45
CA TRP A 194 4.93 7.78 4.75
C TRP A 194 5.67 8.60 3.69
N GLY A 195 6.94 8.30 3.44
CA GLY A 195 7.80 9.08 2.54
C GLY A 195 7.21 9.29 1.15
N PHE A 196 6.54 8.29 0.60
CA PHE A 196 5.95 8.38 -0.73
C PHE A 196 4.74 9.35 -0.84
N PHE A 197 4.02 9.65 0.25
CA PHE A 197 2.97 10.67 0.20
C PHE A 197 3.50 12.09 -0.05
N ASN A 198 4.77 12.32 0.33
CA ASN A 198 5.48 13.57 0.12
C ASN A 198 6.48 13.51 -1.05
N ALA A 199 6.37 12.50 -1.92
CA ALA A 199 7.22 12.33 -3.09
C ALA A 199 6.94 13.37 -4.18
N ASP A 200 7.93 13.55 -5.06
CA ASP A 200 7.77 14.33 -6.28
C ASP A 200 6.72 13.65 -7.18
N GLU A 201 5.85 14.45 -7.79
CA GLU A 201 4.93 13.94 -8.80
C GLU A 201 5.72 13.55 -10.06
N LEU A 202 5.46 12.35 -10.56
CA LEU A 202 6.09 11.84 -11.78
C LEU A 202 5.44 12.48 -13.01
N ASP A 203 6.25 12.95 -13.93
CA ASP A 203 5.80 13.46 -15.23
C ASP A 203 5.35 12.30 -16.13
N PHE A 204 4.17 11.76 -15.83
CA PHE A 204 3.54 10.65 -16.52
C PHE A 204 2.14 11.05 -16.99
N PRO A 205 1.69 10.61 -18.18
CA PRO A 205 0.40 11.01 -18.71
C PRO A 205 -0.77 10.52 -17.85
N ASP A 206 -1.87 11.26 -17.86
CA ASP A 206 -3.12 10.86 -17.20
C ASP A 206 -3.84 9.73 -17.93
N LEU A 207 -3.57 9.59 -19.22
CA LEU A 207 -4.22 8.64 -20.11
C LEU A 207 -3.21 7.61 -20.62
N GLU A 208 -3.57 6.34 -20.56
CA GLU A 208 -2.75 5.26 -21.14
C GLU A 208 -2.49 5.48 -22.63
N ASP A 209 -3.48 6.01 -23.38
CA ASP A 209 -3.34 6.31 -24.80
C ASP A 209 -2.22 7.30 -25.08
N ASP A 210 -2.02 8.29 -24.20
CA ASP A 210 -0.92 9.26 -24.35
C ASP A 210 0.44 8.57 -24.20
N TYR A 211 0.53 7.58 -23.28
CA TYR A 211 1.72 6.76 -23.14
C TYR A 211 1.99 5.93 -24.41
N PHE A 212 0.98 5.27 -24.95
CA PHE A 212 1.12 4.44 -26.16
C PHE A 212 1.38 5.27 -27.43
N ASN A 213 0.89 6.51 -27.47
CA ASN A 213 1.13 7.41 -28.60
C ASN A 213 2.51 8.10 -28.57
N ALA A 214 3.10 8.25 -27.38
CA ALA A 214 4.39 8.89 -27.19
C ALA A 214 5.33 8.09 -26.27
N PRO A 215 5.53 6.77 -26.51
CA PRO A 215 6.25 5.90 -25.58
C PRO A 215 7.71 6.34 -25.36
N ASP A 216 8.37 6.88 -26.38
CA ASP A 216 9.78 7.31 -26.29
C ASP A 216 9.97 8.48 -25.32
N GLU A 217 8.99 9.36 -25.19
CA GLU A 217 9.06 10.48 -24.26
C GLU A 217 9.06 9.98 -22.82
N TYR A 218 8.11 9.11 -22.46
CA TYR A 218 7.95 8.59 -21.11
C TYR A 218 9.01 7.52 -20.79
N ASN A 219 9.42 6.75 -21.79
CA ASN A 219 10.55 5.84 -21.66
C ASN A 219 11.81 6.57 -21.20
N ASN A 220 12.12 7.70 -21.79
CA ASN A 220 13.31 8.47 -21.43
C ASN A 220 13.19 9.19 -20.07
N LYS A 221 11.99 9.67 -19.72
CA LYS A 221 11.78 10.46 -18.49
C LYS A 221 11.66 9.62 -17.22
N ILE A 222 11.03 8.44 -17.30
CA ILE A 222 10.67 7.64 -16.14
C ILE A 222 11.19 6.21 -16.26
N ILE A 223 10.85 5.49 -17.34
CA ILE A 223 11.09 4.05 -17.41
C ILE A 223 12.58 3.74 -17.45
N ALA A 224 13.35 4.35 -18.36
CA ALA A 224 14.77 4.09 -18.45
C ALA A 224 15.57 4.53 -17.21
N PRO A 225 15.30 5.71 -16.58
CA PRO A 225 15.91 6.05 -15.30
C PRO A 225 15.57 5.06 -14.19
N LEU A 226 14.32 4.61 -14.08
CA LEU A 226 13.90 3.65 -13.06
C LEU A 226 14.47 2.25 -13.33
N TYR A 227 14.54 1.84 -14.59
CA TYR A 227 15.18 0.57 -14.98
C TYR A 227 16.66 0.55 -14.57
N LYS A 228 17.37 1.66 -14.71
CA LYS A 228 18.76 1.79 -14.22
C LYS A 228 18.88 1.59 -12.71
N GLU A 229 17.88 1.99 -11.92
CA GLU A 229 17.90 1.69 -10.48
C GLU A 229 17.72 0.19 -10.22
N HIS A 230 16.90 -0.51 -11.02
CA HIS A 230 16.80 -1.96 -10.95
C HIS A 230 18.12 -2.64 -11.35
N GLU A 231 18.82 -2.15 -12.39
CA GLU A 231 20.16 -2.67 -12.76
C GLU A 231 21.20 -2.47 -11.65
N LYS A 232 21.17 -1.31 -10.98
CA LYS A 232 22.06 -1.04 -9.83
C LYS A 232 21.74 -2.00 -8.67
N LEU A 233 20.46 -2.15 -8.32
CA LEU A 233 20.04 -3.06 -7.28
C LEU A 233 20.42 -4.50 -7.62
N PHE A 234 20.15 -4.95 -8.85
CA PHE A 234 20.56 -6.26 -9.33
C PHE A 234 22.07 -6.50 -9.20
N SER A 235 22.87 -5.49 -9.56
CA SER A 235 24.32 -5.56 -9.44
C SER A 235 24.79 -5.69 -7.99
N VAL A 236 24.10 -5.02 -7.05
CA VAL A 236 24.39 -5.13 -5.62
C VAL A 236 23.93 -6.50 -5.08
N LEU A 237 22.75 -6.98 -5.45
CA LEU A 237 22.23 -8.31 -5.06
C LEU A 237 23.20 -9.43 -5.48
N LYS A 238 23.79 -9.34 -6.67
CA LYS A 238 24.80 -10.31 -7.15
C LYS A 238 26.03 -10.41 -6.24
N THR A 239 26.31 -9.40 -5.45
CA THR A 239 27.45 -9.45 -4.51
C THR A 239 27.16 -10.34 -3.30
N LYS A 240 25.90 -10.61 -2.98
CA LYS A 240 25.41 -11.31 -1.78
C LYS A 240 25.91 -10.63 -0.47
N ASP A 241 26.28 -9.38 -0.53
CA ASP A 241 26.86 -8.58 0.56
C ASP A 241 25.72 -7.78 1.23
N PHE A 242 25.23 -8.27 2.36
CA PHE A 242 24.11 -7.64 3.07
C PHE A 242 24.43 -6.25 3.62
N ASP A 243 25.70 -5.95 3.91
CA ASP A 243 26.13 -4.59 4.32
C ASP A 243 25.91 -3.57 3.18
N LYS A 244 25.84 -4.02 1.92
CA LYS A 244 25.52 -3.19 0.77
C LYS A 244 24.06 -3.25 0.34
N ILE A 245 23.40 -4.39 0.56
CA ILE A 245 22.01 -4.63 0.15
C ILE A 245 21.03 -3.90 1.09
N LEU A 246 21.12 -4.14 2.40
CA LEU A 246 20.15 -3.63 3.37
C LEU A 246 20.02 -2.11 3.36
N PRO A 247 21.10 -1.30 3.21
CA PRO A 247 20.96 0.15 3.14
C PRO A 247 20.08 0.65 1.98
N LEU A 248 19.94 -0.11 0.88
CA LEU A 248 19.07 0.26 -0.23
C LEU A 248 17.58 0.15 0.12
N PHE A 249 17.25 -0.67 1.12
CA PHE A 249 15.90 -0.91 1.61
C PHE A 249 15.60 -0.22 2.95
N ALA A 250 16.55 0.55 3.50
CA ALA A 250 16.49 1.05 4.87
C ALA A 250 15.20 1.85 5.16
N GLU A 251 14.81 2.77 4.26
CA GLU A 251 13.59 3.56 4.45
C GLU A 251 12.34 2.68 4.40
N ARG A 252 12.21 1.83 3.37
CA ARG A 252 11.12 0.87 3.25
C ARG A 252 10.99 -0.01 4.49
N ASN A 253 12.09 -0.61 4.93
CA ASN A 253 12.09 -1.56 6.03
C ASN A 253 11.75 -0.88 7.36
N SER A 254 12.26 0.35 7.59
CA SER A 254 11.89 1.16 8.74
C SER A 254 10.39 1.52 8.75
N GLU A 255 9.82 1.90 7.60
CA GLU A 255 8.38 2.17 7.49
C GLU A 255 7.54 0.91 7.77
N TYR A 256 7.97 -0.27 7.32
CA TYR A 256 7.29 -1.53 7.63
C TYR A 256 7.39 -1.89 9.12
N ASP A 257 8.55 -1.68 9.77
CA ASP A 257 8.67 -1.91 11.22
C ASP A 257 7.69 -1.03 12.00
N ILE A 258 7.58 0.24 11.65
CA ILE A 258 6.62 1.17 12.26
C ILE A 258 5.18 0.73 11.96
N ALA A 259 4.86 0.46 10.70
CA ALA A 259 3.50 0.12 10.25
C ALA A 259 2.97 -1.16 10.90
N LEU A 260 3.81 -2.15 11.09
CA LEU A 260 3.44 -3.46 11.63
C LEU A 260 3.81 -3.63 13.11
N TYR A 261 4.21 -2.54 13.77
CA TYR A 261 4.57 -2.49 15.19
C TYR A 261 5.70 -3.44 15.58
N TYR A 262 6.61 -3.69 14.65
CA TYR A 262 7.81 -4.49 14.90
C TYR A 262 8.90 -3.66 15.60
N PRO A 263 9.75 -4.31 16.38
CA PRO A 263 10.99 -3.67 16.84
C PRO A 263 11.85 -3.23 15.65
N GLU A 264 12.55 -2.11 15.80
CA GLU A 264 13.46 -1.57 14.79
C GLU A 264 14.45 -2.64 14.27
N GLY A 265 14.64 -2.70 12.96
CA GLY A 265 15.50 -3.65 12.28
C GLY A 265 14.94 -5.07 12.15
N THR A 266 13.65 -5.29 12.48
CA THR A 266 13.00 -6.59 12.28
C THR A 266 12.83 -6.88 10.81
N TYR A 267 12.39 -5.90 10.03
CA TYR A 267 12.17 -6.08 8.59
C TYR A 267 13.48 -6.25 7.82
N ASP A 268 14.58 -5.63 8.27
CA ASP A 268 15.92 -5.88 7.73
C ASP A 268 16.31 -7.36 7.89
N LYS A 269 16.12 -7.93 9.08
CA LYS A 269 16.40 -9.35 9.34
C LYS A 269 15.49 -10.29 8.55
N MET A 270 14.23 -9.91 8.35
CA MET A 270 13.29 -10.69 7.51
C MET A 270 13.72 -10.68 6.05
N LEU A 271 14.12 -9.53 5.52
CA LEU A 271 14.62 -9.39 4.16
C LEU A 271 15.93 -10.16 3.97
N GLU A 272 16.88 -10.00 4.91
CA GLU A 272 18.14 -10.74 4.90
C GLU A 272 17.91 -12.24 4.85
N LYS A 273 17.04 -12.75 5.73
CA LYS A 273 16.70 -14.18 5.78
C LYS A 273 16.04 -14.67 4.49
N ALA A 274 15.15 -13.89 3.90
CA ALA A 274 14.48 -14.24 2.64
C ALA A 274 15.50 -14.32 1.49
N LEU A 275 16.31 -13.28 1.33
CA LEU A 275 17.35 -13.24 0.31
C LEU A 275 18.41 -14.32 0.50
N GLN A 276 18.80 -14.59 1.76
CA GLN A 276 19.75 -15.68 2.05
C GLN A 276 19.18 -17.02 1.59
N GLY A 277 17.88 -17.29 1.85
CA GLY A 277 17.21 -18.48 1.37
C GLY A 277 17.25 -18.62 -0.15
N ASP A 278 16.96 -17.52 -0.87
CA ASP A 278 17.01 -17.49 -2.34
C ASP A 278 18.44 -17.65 -2.88
N PHE A 279 19.45 -17.10 -2.19
CA PHE A 279 20.86 -17.23 -2.58
C PHE A 279 21.44 -18.60 -2.31
N ASP A 280 20.91 -19.33 -1.35
CA ASP A 280 21.36 -20.68 -0.92
C ASP A 280 20.63 -21.79 -1.70
N ASP A 281 19.59 -21.45 -2.45
CA ASP A 281 18.90 -22.42 -3.33
C ASP A 281 19.72 -22.63 -4.60
N ASP A 282 20.41 -23.77 -4.67
CA ASP A 282 21.24 -24.16 -5.83
C ASP A 282 20.44 -24.29 -7.14
N ASN A 283 19.12 -24.41 -7.05
CA ASN A 283 18.25 -24.53 -8.22
C ASN A 283 17.74 -23.19 -8.74
N SER A 284 17.97 -22.10 -8.02
CA SER A 284 17.48 -20.78 -8.39
C SER A 284 18.60 -19.85 -8.85
N VAL A 285 18.30 -19.02 -9.84
CA VAL A 285 19.23 -18.04 -10.39
C VAL A 285 18.61 -16.66 -10.31
N LEU A 286 19.37 -15.71 -9.74
CA LEU A 286 18.99 -14.29 -9.73
C LEU A 286 19.01 -13.75 -11.18
N LYS A 287 17.87 -13.21 -11.62
CA LYS A 287 17.66 -12.62 -12.94
C LYS A 287 17.09 -11.21 -12.84
N ILE A 288 17.34 -10.42 -13.87
CA ILE A 288 16.65 -9.18 -14.17
C ILE A 288 16.02 -9.31 -15.55
N ASP A 289 14.76 -8.92 -15.68
CA ASP A 289 14.10 -8.93 -17.00
C ASP A 289 14.66 -7.83 -17.89
N GLU A 290 14.64 -8.04 -19.19
CA GLU A 290 15.13 -7.09 -20.19
C GLU A 290 14.26 -5.82 -20.21
N PHE A 291 14.85 -4.71 -20.67
CA PHE A 291 14.19 -3.40 -20.71
C PHE A 291 12.84 -3.42 -21.45
N GLU A 292 12.70 -4.26 -22.47
CA GLU A 292 11.46 -4.40 -23.24
C GLU A 292 10.25 -4.88 -22.41
N TYR A 293 10.50 -5.54 -21.27
CA TYR A 293 9.48 -5.96 -20.30
C TYR A 293 9.25 -4.95 -19.17
N ALA A 294 9.96 -3.82 -19.19
CA ALA A 294 9.87 -2.79 -18.15
C ALA A 294 8.61 -1.91 -18.29
N GLN A 295 7.44 -2.54 -18.36
CA GLN A 295 6.18 -1.81 -18.40
C GLN A 295 5.92 -1.11 -17.05
N PRO A 296 5.58 0.19 -17.05
CA PRO A 296 5.35 0.92 -15.82
C PRO A 296 3.94 0.67 -15.27
N THR A 297 3.86 0.52 -13.95
CA THR A 297 2.63 0.71 -13.18
C THR A 297 2.82 1.95 -12.31
N ILE A 298 1.94 2.93 -12.43
CA ILE A 298 2.03 4.20 -11.72
C ILE A 298 0.86 4.30 -10.75
N SER A 299 1.09 4.82 -9.53
CA SER A 299 -0.01 5.11 -8.60
C SER A 299 -0.91 6.23 -9.14
N ASP A 300 -2.18 6.23 -8.74
CA ASP A 300 -3.17 7.21 -9.24
C ASP A 300 -2.78 8.67 -8.95
N ASP A 301 -2.00 8.91 -7.88
CA ASP A 301 -1.44 10.21 -7.52
C ASP A 301 -0.09 10.52 -8.18
N LYS A 302 0.39 9.63 -9.06
CA LYS A 302 1.67 9.74 -9.78
C LYS A 302 2.91 9.88 -8.89
N LYS A 303 2.87 9.35 -7.68
CA LYS A 303 4.00 9.45 -6.75
C LYS A 303 4.83 8.19 -6.65
N LEU A 304 4.24 7.05 -7.00
CA LEU A 304 4.90 5.75 -6.99
C LEU A 304 4.93 5.14 -8.39
N ALA A 305 6.03 4.47 -8.69
CA ALA A 305 6.19 3.70 -9.91
C ALA A 305 6.77 2.31 -9.61
N LYS A 306 6.27 1.32 -10.32
CA LYS A 306 6.79 -0.06 -10.37
C LYS A 306 7.04 -0.42 -11.84
N LEU A 307 8.08 -1.20 -12.11
CA LEU A 307 8.33 -1.75 -13.44
C LEU A 307 8.06 -3.25 -13.48
N GLY A 308 7.66 -3.72 -14.68
CA GLY A 308 7.34 -5.12 -14.96
C GLY A 308 5.95 -5.53 -14.49
N ALA A 309 5.32 -6.46 -15.18
CA ALA A 309 3.98 -6.95 -14.86
C ALA A 309 3.90 -7.53 -13.44
N SER A 310 4.94 -8.22 -12.97
CA SER A 310 5.00 -8.74 -11.60
C SER A 310 6.23 -8.23 -10.84
N ALA A 311 7.42 -8.36 -11.40
CA ALA A 311 8.69 -7.86 -10.85
C ALA A 311 9.77 -7.88 -11.92
N MET A 312 10.69 -6.90 -11.89
CA MET A 312 11.87 -6.89 -12.76
C MET A 312 12.98 -7.79 -12.25
N ILE A 313 13.09 -7.96 -10.92
CA ILE A 313 14.11 -8.78 -10.27
C ILE A 313 13.45 -10.01 -9.66
N LYS A 314 14.00 -11.17 -9.96
CA LYS A 314 13.47 -12.46 -9.52
C LYS A 314 14.57 -13.51 -9.37
N PHE A 315 14.31 -14.51 -8.56
CA PHE A 315 15.04 -15.76 -8.53
C PHE A 315 14.20 -16.81 -9.25
N GLU A 316 14.74 -17.42 -10.28
CA GLU A 316 14.01 -18.32 -11.17
C GLU A 316 14.80 -19.63 -11.33
N ASN A 317 14.13 -20.77 -11.20
CA ASN A 317 14.76 -22.05 -11.49
C ASN A 317 14.74 -22.37 -13.00
N GLU A 318 15.53 -23.38 -13.43
CA GLU A 318 15.60 -23.78 -14.84
C GLU A 318 14.26 -24.28 -15.40
N GLU A 319 13.41 -24.83 -14.54
CA GLU A 319 12.09 -25.35 -14.93
C GLU A 319 11.00 -24.30 -14.93
N HIS A 320 11.30 -23.04 -14.53
CA HIS A 320 10.36 -21.92 -14.36
C HIS A 320 9.16 -22.24 -13.44
N SER A 321 9.26 -23.29 -12.62
CA SER A 321 8.19 -23.76 -11.76
C SER A 321 8.22 -23.19 -10.34
N LEU A 322 9.38 -22.70 -9.89
CA LEU A 322 9.57 -22.07 -8.59
C LEU A 322 10.38 -20.79 -8.77
N PHE A 323 9.86 -19.68 -8.28
CA PHE A 323 10.58 -18.41 -8.29
C PHE A 323 10.13 -17.50 -7.15
N SER A 324 11.08 -16.74 -6.61
CA SER A 324 10.83 -15.59 -5.74
C SER A 324 10.84 -14.33 -6.56
N LYS A 325 9.83 -13.47 -6.38
CA LYS A 325 9.69 -12.18 -7.04
C LYS A 325 9.86 -11.05 -6.04
N TYR A 326 10.51 -9.99 -6.48
CA TYR A 326 10.67 -8.76 -5.71
C TYR A 326 9.97 -7.61 -6.44
N PRO A 327 8.62 -7.46 -6.28
CA PRO A 327 7.88 -6.35 -6.86
C PRO A 327 8.17 -5.09 -6.06
N LEU A 328 8.98 -4.20 -6.61
CA LEU A 328 9.45 -3.02 -5.93
C LEU A 328 8.77 -1.78 -6.46
N TRP A 329 8.13 -1.04 -5.56
CA TRP A 329 7.66 0.30 -5.81
C TRP A 329 8.72 1.31 -5.42
N PHE A 330 8.90 2.29 -6.27
CA PHE A 330 9.82 3.39 -6.05
C PHE A 330 9.06 4.70 -6.05
N TYR A 331 9.53 5.66 -5.27
CA TYR A 331 9.15 7.05 -5.41
C TYR A 331 10.38 7.91 -5.67
N LYS A 332 10.15 9.15 -6.14
CA LYS A 332 11.21 10.10 -6.42
C LYS A 332 11.17 11.24 -5.43
N LYS A 333 12.33 11.59 -4.84
CA LYS A 333 12.46 12.74 -3.95
C LYS A 333 13.78 13.43 -4.22
N ASP A 334 13.73 14.74 -4.44
CA ASP A 334 14.90 15.54 -4.78
C ASP A 334 15.70 14.95 -5.96
N GLY A 335 14.99 14.40 -6.95
CA GLY A 335 15.56 13.79 -8.13
C GLY A 335 16.14 12.39 -7.96
N LYS A 336 16.05 11.77 -6.77
CA LYS A 336 16.55 10.42 -6.47
C LYS A 336 15.40 9.44 -6.34
N TRP A 337 15.59 8.24 -6.89
CA TRP A 337 14.67 7.13 -6.70
C TRP A 337 14.95 6.41 -5.38
N ILE A 338 13.90 6.10 -4.64
CA ILE A 338 13.93 5.46 -3.33
C ILE A 338 12.98 4.27 -3.35
N ILE A 339 13.42 3.12 -2.86
CA ILE A 339 12.58 1.92 -2.71
C ILE A 339 11.59 2.17 -1.57
N SER A 340 10.30 2.01 -1.86
CA SER A 340 9.22 2.32 -0.91
C SER A 340 8.44 1.08 -0.47
N ARG A 341 8.01 0.23 -1.43
CA ARG A 341 7.12 -0.92 -1.15
C ARG A 341 7.55 -2.15 -1.93
#